data_3e510d177df1aa4f35e6f649bf08939a
#
_entry.id   3e510d177df1aa4f35e6f649bf08939a
#
_cell.length_a   1.000
_cell.length_b   1.000
_cell.length_c   1.000
_cell.angle_alpha   90.00
_cell.angle_beta   90.00
_cell.angle_gamma   90.00
#
_symmetry.space_group_name_H-M   'P 1'
#
loop_
_entity.id
_entity.type
_entity.pdbx_description
1 polymer ?
#
loop_
_entity_poly.entity_id
_entity_poly.type
_entity_poly.pdbx_seq_one_letter_code
_entity_poly.pdbx_strand_id
1 'polypeptide(L)'
;MTGLLDLHGPLGATLTAARAACRCETQRAALEELQALQNALGESGRGTRLDLSMADEMEYYNGLVFTGYVAGIPCAVLKGGRDDYLMQRFTPGANAIGFAIYLDELERLAAPLPPVQQQSREKSWLNIALPKGRLGDKAYKLLAGAGYSATEDYNDTRKLVVENPDACVRYFLVKPSDVAIYVEHGAADIGIVGKDILTESGADVYELLDTGMGKCRMCVAGPAGFTDDESRALRVATKFVNIARDHYERRGRDIDIVKLNGSIELAPILGLSDVIVDIVETGTTLKENDLTVIEEFMPISARFIANKASYKFKYAQLTELLNKMKEALAK
;
A
#
# COMPACT_ATOMS: atom_id res chain seq x y z
N MET A 1 4.55 15.67 11.66
CA MET A 1 3.23 15.98 11.03
C MET A 1 2.43 14.74 10.65
N THR A 2 2.84 13.59 11.08
CA THR A 2 2.33 12.25 10.72
C THR A 2 1.06 11.81 11.49
N GLY A 3 0.66 12.47 12.54
CA GLY A 3 -0.31 11.92 13.48
C GLY A 3 -1.79 11.82 13.01
N LEU A 4 -2.28 12.67 12.11
CA LEU A 4 -3.68 12.65 11.69
C LEU A 4 -3.92 11.68 10.54
N LEU A 5 -3.04 11.67 9.55
CA LEU A 5 -3.16 10.81 8.36
C LEU A 5 -2.94 9.31 8.68
N ASP A 6 -2.33 9.01 9.83
CA ASP A 6 -2.13 7.62 10.28
C ASP A 6 -3.35 7.07 11.05
N LEU A 7 -4.37 7.92 11.29
CA LEU A 7 -5.55 7.52 12.06
C LEU A 7 -6.60 6.85 11.19
N HIS A 8 -6.85 5.59 11.46
CA HIS A 8 -7.90 4.81 10.83
C HIS A 8 -8.47 3.78 11.82
N GLY A 9 -9.76 3.47 11.72
CA GLY A 9 -10.38 2.54 12.64
C GLY A 9 -11.90 2.73 12.82
N PRO A 10 -12.50 2.15 13.84
CA PRO A 10 -13.92 2.37 14.16
C PRO A 10 -14.22 3.86 14.32
N LEU A 11 -15.30 4.34 13.69
CA LEU A 11 -15.62 5.77 13.58
C LEU A 11 -15.49 6.53 14.90
N GLY A 12 -16.16 6.11 15.96
CA GLY A 12 -16.14 6.84 17.23
C GLY A 12 -14.78 6.88 17.93
N ALA A 13 -14.04 5.77 17.94
CA ALA A 13 -12.71 5.71 18.55
C ALA A 13 -11.70 6.59 17.77
N THR A 14 -11.78 6.52 16.44
CA THR A 14 -10.89 7.29 15.56
C THR A 14 -11.20 8.79 15.61
N LEU A 15 -12.47 9.18 15.71
CA LEU A 15 -12.84 10.59 15.94
C LEU A 15 -12.28 11.15 17.24
N THR A 16 -12.33 10.35 18.33
CA THR A 16 -11.75 10.77 19.61
C THR A 16 -10.25 10.99 19.51
N ALA A 17 -9.53 10.07 18.86
CA ALA A 17 -8.10 10.19 18.63
C ALA A 17 -7.75 11.39 17.72
N ALA A 18 -8.53 11.60 16.65
CA ALA A 18 -8.33 12.70 15.71
C ALA A 18 -8.53 14.09 16.39
N ARG A 19 -9.50 14.21 17.30
CA ARG A 19 -9.69 15.43 18.08
C ARG A 19 -8.49 15.78 18.95
N ALA A 20 -7.87 14.78 19.57
CA ALA A 20 -6.67 14.99 20.37
C ALA A 20 -5.45 15.42 19.53
N ALA A 21 -5.41 15.02 18.25
CA ALA A 21 -4.34 15.35 17.30
C ALA A 21 -4.62 16.63 16.49
N CYS A 22 -5.82 17.21 16.57
CA CYS A 22 -6.26 18.38 15.83
C CYS A 22 -5.45 19.64 16.21
N ARG A 23 -5.01 20.41 15.18
CA ARG A 23 -4.13 21.56 15.36
C ARG A 23 -4.70 22.89 14.86
N CYS A 24 -5.75 22.86 14.04
CA CYS A 24 -6.34 24.07 13.47
C CYS A 24 -7.87 24.02 13.45
N GLU A 25 -8.49 25.17 13.23
CA GLU A 25 -9.94 25.33 13.29
C GLU A 25 -10.65 24.61 12.14
N THR A 26 -10.06 24.59 10.94
CA THR A 26 -10.57 23.86 9.78
C THR A 26 -10.66 22.36 10.05
N GLN A 27 -9.63 21.78 10.67
CA GLN A 27 -9.64 20.37 11.08
C GLN A 27 -10.72 20.09 12.13
N ARG A 28 -10.92 21.02 13.06
CA ARG A 28 -11.95 20.90 14.10
C ARG A 28 -13.35 20.90 13.50
N ALA A 29 -13.63 21.83 12.58
CA ALA A 29 -14.91 21.90 11.89
C ALA A 29 -15.23 20.61 11.10
N ALA A 30 -14.25 20.06 10.38
CA ALA A 30 -14.41 18.80 9.66
C ALA A 30 -14.72 17.61 10.63
N LEU A 31 -14.07 17.57 11.79
CA LEU A 31 -14.34 16.55 12.80
C LEU A 31 -15.71 16.71 13.46
N GLU A 32 -16.24 17.93 13.56
CA GLU A 32 -17.60 18.20 14.02
C GLU A 32 -18.64 17.72 13.01
N GLU A 33 -18.43 17.92 11.71
CA GLU A 33 -19.29 17.34 10.67
C GLU A 33 -19.33 15.80 10.76
N LEU A 34 -18.17 15.15 10.89
CA LEU A 34 -18.10 13.70 11.04
C LEU A 34 -18.78 13.21 12.33
N GLN A 35 -18.72 13.97 13.40
CA GLN A 35 -19.45 13.66 14.64
C GLN A 35 -20.97 13.77 14.45
N ALA A 36 -21.43 14.82 13.76
CA ALA A 36 -22.83 14.98 13.43
C ALA A 36 -23.34 13.83 12.56
N LEU A 37 -22.53 13.40 11.57
CA LEU A 37 -22.81 12.24 10.75
C LEU A 37 -22.91 10.96 11.60
N GLN A 38 -21.96 10.72 12.50
CA GLN A 38 -22.00 9.57 13.41
C GLN A 38 -23.29 9.53 14.24
N ASN A 39 -23.71 10.69 14.76
CA ASN A 39 -24.94 10.80 15.54
C ASN A 39 -26.17 10.52 14.68
N ALA A 40 -26.19 11.03 13.44
CA ALA A 40 -27.29 10.82 12.50
C ALA A 40 -27.41 9.34 12.04
N LEU A 41 -26.28 8.67 11.84
CA LEU A 41 -26.27 7.26 11.43
C LEU A 41 -26.78 6.33 12.53
N GLY A 42 -26.57 6.66 13.81
CA GLY A 42 -27.02 5.85 14.94
C GLY A 42 -26.63 4.36 14.79
N GLU A 43 -27.60 3.48 14.93
CA GLU A 43 -27.38 2.03 14.76
C GLU A 43 -27.04 1.61 13.33
N SER A 44 -27.54 2.34 12.32
CA SER A 44 -27.22 2.09 10.90
C SER A 44 -25.74 2.33 10.59
N GLY A 45 -25.05 3.09 11.41
CA GLY A 45 -23.61 3.33 11.33
C GLY A 45 -22.74 2.22 11.90
N ARG A 46 -23.32 1.10 12.36
CA ARG A 46 -22.53 -0.05 12.82
C ARG A 46 -21.64 -0.58 11.68
N GLY A 47 -20.34 -0.70 11.98
CA GLY A 47 -19.34 -1.12 10.99
C GLY A 47 -18.73 0.02 10.19
N THR A 48 -19.20 1.27 10.34
CA THR A 48 -18.56 2.44 9.73
C THR A 48 -17.19 2.68 10.36
N ARG A 49 -16.22 2.94 9.50
CA ARG A 49 -14.84 3.23 9.90
C ARG A 49 -14.44 4.59 9.36
N LEU A 50 -13.62 5.30 10.11
CA LEU A 50 -12.97 6.53 9.65
C LEU A 50 -11.55 6.20 9.22
N ASP A 51 -11.18 6.73 8.06
CA ASP A 51 -9.85 6.64 7.51
C ASP A 51 -9.43 8.03 7.03
N LEU A 52 -8.51 8.66 7.73
CA LEU A 52 -8.03 9.99 7.42
C LEU A 52 -6.86 9.99 6.41
N SER A 53 -6.42 8.81 5.97
CA SER A 53 -5.43 8.66 4.90
C SER A 53 -6.06 8.62 3.51
N MET A 54 -7.39 8.48 3.42
CA MET A 54 -8.09 8.45 2.14
C MET A 54 -7.92 9.79 1.43
N ALA A 55 -7.20 9.77 0.31
CA ALA A 55 -7.20 10.83 -0.69
C ALA A 55 -8.05 10.36 -1.87
N ASP A 56 -8.91 11.23 -2.39
CA ASP A 56 -9.66 10.93 -3.59
C ASP A 56 -8.88 11.45 -4.81
N GLU A 57 -8.79 10.64 -5.84
CA GLU A 57 -8.17 11.00 -7.12
C GLU A 57 -9.04 11.99 -7.92
N MET A 58 -10.31 12.09 -7.56
CA MET A 58 -11.25 12.97 -8.22
C MET A 58 -11.38 14.31 -7.47
N GLU A 59 -10.69 15.33 -7.93
CA GLU A 59 -10.61 16.68 -7.32
C GLU A 59 -11.97 17.43 -7.18
N TYR A 60 -13.09 16.85 -7.57
CA TYR A 60 -14.39 17.51 -7.47
C TYR A 60 -15.11 17.32 -6.13
N TYR A 61 -14.72 16.33 -5.32
CA TYR A 61 -15.27 16.20 -3.98
C TYR A 61 -14.70 17.28 -3.04
N ASN A 62 -15.58 17.92 -2.30
CA ASN A 62 -15.21 19.03 -1.41
C ASN A 62 -15.65 18.84 0.03
N GLY A 63 -15.66 17.62 0.50
CA GLY A 63 -16.07 17.30 1.86
C GLY A 63 -15.94 15.82 2.16
N LEU A 64 -17.03 15.23 2.64
CA LEU A 64 -17.08 13.80 2.94
C LEU A 64 -16.89 12.97 1.67
N VAL A 65 -15.96 12.02 1.72
CA VAL A 65 -15.85 10.92 0.77
C VAL A 65 -16.10 9.60 1.50
N PHE A 66 -16.70 8.62 0.81
CA PHE A 66 -17.00 7.33 1.40
C PHE A 66 -16.82 6.19 0.41
N THR A 67 -16.44 5.04 0.94
CA THR A 67 -16.20 3.83 0.17
C THR A 67 -16.89 2.66 0.87
N GLY A 68 -17.64 1.85 0.11
CA GLY A 68 -18.32 0.67 0.61
C GLY A 68 -17.62 -0.62 0.18
N TYR A 69 -17.57 -1.58 1.09
CA TYR A 69 -17.00 -2.90 0.85
C TYR A 69 -17.99 -3.99 1.23
N VAL A 70 -17.93 -5.11 0.54
CA VAL A 70 -18.72 -6.32 0.84
C VAL A 70 -17.77 -7.46 1.20
N ALA A 71 -18.13 -8.23 2.23
CA ALA A 71 -17.34 -9.40 2.62
C ALA A 71 -17.26 -10.39 1.45
N GLY A 72 -16.04 -10.89 1.16
CA GLY A 72 -15.81 -11.77 0.03
C GLY A 72 -15.46 -11.07 -1.29
N ILE A 73 -15.55 -9.73 -1.35
CA ILE A 73 -15.09 -8.93 -2.50
C ILE A 73 -13.84 -8.15 -2.07
N PRO A 74 -12.71 -8.28 -2.79
CA PRO A 74 -11.42 -7.70 -2.39
C PRO A 74 -11.31 -6.18 -2.61
N CYS A 75 -12.21 -5.61 -3.41
CA CYS A 75 -12.21 -4.20 -3.80
C CYS A 75 -13.47 -3.47 -3.32
N ALA A 76 -13.48 -2.17 -3.53
CA ALA A 76 -14.64 -1.34 -3.21
C ALA A 76 -15.79 -1.63 -4.18
N VAL A 77 -16.99 -1.79 -3.66
CA VAL A 77 -18.22 -1.97 -4.43
C VAL A 77 -19.07 -0.70 -4.52
N LEU A 78 -18.72 0.30 -3.72
CA LEU A 78 -19.39 1.60 -3.71
C LEU A 78 -18.35 2.68 -3.42
N LYS A 79 -18.36 3.75 -4.20
CA LYS A 79 -17.59 4.97 -3.93
C LYS A 79 -18.49 6.18 -4.11
N GLY A 80 -18.32 7.20 -3.27
CA GLY A 80 -19.07 8.43 -3.37
C GLY A 80 -18.53 9.52 -2.48
N GLY A 81 -19.12 10.71 -2.62
CA GLY A 81 -18.72 11.87 -1.85
C GLY A 81 -19.64 13.06 -2.05
N ARG A 82 -19.36 14.13 -1.33
CA ARG A 82 -20.03 15.41 -1.43
C ARG A 82 -19.35 16.28 -2.49
N ASP A 83 -20.11 16.81 -3.45
CA ASP A 83 -19.62 17.54 -4.61
C ASP A 83 -20.32 18.91 -4.80
N ASP A 84 -20.49 19.67 -3.73
CA ASP A 84 -21.15 20.95 -3.75
C ASP A 84 -20.54 21.93 -4.77
N TYR A 85 -19.20 21.93 -4.95
CA TYR A 85 -18.54 22.82 -5.90
C TYR A 85 -18.93 22.55 -7.36
N LEU A 86 -19.08 21.29 -7.71
CA LEU A 86 -19.54 20.93 -9.05
C LEU A 86 -20.98 21.39 -9.25
N MET A 87 -21.85 21.13 -8.28
CA MET A 87 -23.28 21.51 -8.36
C MET A 87 -23.50 23.00 -8.38
N GLN A 88 -22.74 23.79 -7.63
CA GLN A 88 -22.82 25.25 -7.60
C GLN A 88 -22.50 25.90 -8.95
N ARG A 89 -21.76 25.22 -9.84
CA ARG A 89 -21.53 25.68 -11.22
C ARG A 89 -22.79 25.60 -12.08
N PHE A 90 -23.72 24.70 -11.75
CA PHE A 90 -24.97 24.52 -12.47
C PHE A 90 -26.13 25.26 -11.79
N THR A 91 -26.18 25.23 -10.45
CA THR A 91 -27.26 25.85 -9.67
C THR A 91 -26.65 26.48 -8.42
N PRO A 92 -26.56 27.83 -8.35
CA PRO A 92 -26.04 28.54 -7.17
C PRO A 92 -26.79 28.15 -5.89
N GLY A 93 -26.03 27.82 -4.85
CA GLY A 93 -26.57 27.41 -3.54
C GLY A 93 -27.03 25.93 -3.45
N ALA A 94 -26.92 25.14 -4.52
CA ALA A 94 -27.21 23.72 -4.47
C ALA A 94 -26.05 22.95 -3.83
N ASN A 95 -26.41 21.93 -3.04
CA ASN A 95 -25.49 20.94 -2.49
C ASN A 95 -25.83 19.59 -3.08
N ALA A 96 -24.82 18.73 -3.25
CA ALA A 96 -25.02 17.38 -3.74
C ALA A 96 -24.14 16.36 -3.03
N ILE A 97 -24.66 15.16 -2.96
CA ILE A 97 -23.90 13.95 -2.61
C ILE A 97 -24.20 12.91 -3.68
N GLY A 98 -23.15 12.35 -4.25
CA GLY A 98 -23.26 11.35 -5.30
C GLY A 98 -22.54 10.05 -4.92
N PHE A 99 -22.92 8.96 -5.55
CA PHE A 99 -22.21 7.69 -5.42
C PHE A 99 -22.37 6.82 -6.66
N ALA A 100 -21.41 5.94 -6.86
CA ALA A 100 -21.44 4.87 -7.85
C ALA A 100 -21.40 3.50 -7.16
N ILE A 101 -22.19 2.56 -7.67
CA ILE A 101 -22.14 1.14 -7.27
C ILE A 101 -21.54 0.36 -8.43
N TYR A 102 -20.52 -0.42 -8.16
CA TYR A 102 -19.82 -1.26 -9.13
C TYR A 102 -20.49 -2.63 -9.19
N LEU A 103 -21.39 -2.81 -10.15
CA LEU A 103 -22.18 -4.03 -10.26
C LEU A 103 -21.34 -5.22 -10.72
N ASP A 104 -20.35 -5.01 -11.57
CA ASP A 104 -19.36 -5.98 -12.00
C ASP A 104 -18.57 -6.60 -10.84
N GLU A 105 -18.27 -5.81 -9.83
CA GLU A 105 -17.64 -6.31 -8.61
C GLU A 105 -18.63 -7.14 -7.76
N LEU A 106 -19.88 -6.74 -7.70
CA LEU A 106 -20.93 -7.50 -6.99
C LEU A 106 -21.24 -8.84 -7.65
N GLU A 107 -21.14 -8.94 -8.99
CA GLU A 107 -21.32 -10.18 -9.74
C GLU A 107 -20.29 -11.27 -9.38
N ARG A 108 -19.15 -10.89 -8.78
CA ARG A 108 -18.14 -11.85 -8.30
C ARG A 108 -18.59 -12.64 -7.06
N LEU A 109 -19.69 -12.27 -6.44
CA LEU A 109 -20.28 -13.05 -5.35
C LEU A 109 -20.90 -14.32 -5.92
N ALA A 110 -20.24 -15.45 -5.73
CA ALA A 110 -20.67 -16.76 -6.21
C ALA A 110 -21.90 -17.32 -5.48
N ALA A 111 -22.39 -16.66 -4.41
CA ALA A 111 -23.54 -17.06 -3.61
C ALA A 111 -24.26 -15.83 -3.05
N PRO A 112 -25.60 -15.93 -2.76
CA PRO A 112 -26.31 -14.89 -2.03
C PRO A 112 -25.57 -14.55 -0.73
N LEU A 113 -25.45 -13.25 -0.43
CA LEU A 113 -24.89 -12.79 0.84
C LEU A 113 -25.62 -13.51 1.99
N PRO A 114 -24.92 -14.16 2.92
CA PRO A 114 -25.55 -14.66 4.12
C PRO A 114 -26.21 -13.48 4.84
N PRO A 115 -27.39 -13.67 5.44
CA PRO A 115 -27.98 -12.64 6.27
C PRO A 115 -26.96 -12.19 7.31
N VAL A 116 -26.92 -10.89 7.61
CA VAL A 116 -25.99 -10.28 8.58
C VAL A 116 -26.15 -10.99 9.93
N GLN A 117 -25.58 -12.15 10.06
CA GLN A 117 -25.41 -12.83 11.34
C GLN A 117 -24.14 -12.28 11.95
N GLN A 118 -24.23 -11.92 13.23
CA GLN A 118 -23.08 -11.65 14.07
C GLN A 118 -22.05 -12.75 13.81
N GLN A 119 -20.92 -12.39 13.19
CA GLN A 119 -19.85 -13.34 12.91
C GLN A 119 -19.47 -14.01 14.22
N SER A 120 -19.80 -15.29 14.33
CA SER A 120 -19.27 -16.16 15.36
C SER A 120 -17.75 -16.02 15.37
N ARG A 121 -17.14 -16.07 16.55
CA ARG A 121 -15.67 -15.99 16.79
C ARG A 121 -14.89 -17.17 16.22
N GLU A 122 -15.30 -17.75 15.11
CA GLU A 122 -14.49 -18.72 14.37
C GLU A 122 -13.26 -18.00 13.81
N LYS A 123 -12.08 -18.47 14.14
CA LYS A 123 -10.83 -17.94 13.60
C LYS A 123 -10.90 -17.99 12.08
N SER A 124 -10.99 -16.84 11.43
CA SER A 124 -10.93 -16.77 9.98
C SER A 124 -9.48 -16.99 9.53
N TRP A 125 -9.30 -17.74 8.44
CA TRP A 125 -7.99 -17.94 7.83
C TRP A 125 -7.35 -16.61 7.45
N LEU A 126 -6.07 -16.45 7.78
CA LEU A 126 -5.26 -15.32 7.36
C LEU A 126 -4.35 -15.76 6.20
N ASN A 127 -4.61 -15.21 5.03
CA ASN A 127 -3.85 -15.46 3.82
C ASN A 127 -2.70 -14.44 3.70
N ILE A 128 -1.47 -14.91 3.59
CA ILE A 128 -0.26 -14.08 3.63
C ILE A 128 0.55 -14.28 2.35
N ALA A 129 0.73 -13.23 1.56
CA ALA A 129 1.68 -13.24 0.44
C ALA A 129 3.10 -13.00 0.96
N LEU A 130 3.98 -13.98 0.77
CA LEU A 130 5.35 -13.95 1.25
C LEU A 130 6.31 -13.98 0.06
N PRO A 131 7.24 -13.01 -0.05
CA PRO A 131 8.20 -12.99 -1.15
C PRO A 131 9.20 -14.13 -1.00
N LYS A 132 9.57 -14.81 -2.10
CA LYS A 132 10.66 -15.77 -2.10
C LYS A 132 12.01 -15.07 -1.93
N GLY A 133 12.96 -15.73 -1.25
CA GLY A 133 14.33 -15.27 -1.05
C GLY A 133 14.57 -14.54 0.27
N ARG A 134 15.72 -13.90 0.41
CA ARG A 134 16.25 -13.33 1.67
C ARG A 134 15.25 -12.48 2.46
N LEU A 135 14.44 -11.68 1.78
CA LEU A 135 13.42 -10.87 2.44
C LEU A 135 12.31 -11.76 3.02
N GLY A 136 11.87 -12.76 2.26
CA GLY A 136 10.85 -13.70 2.70
C GLY A 136 11.27 -14.49 3.95
N ASP A 137 12.54 -14.91 4.01
CA ASP A 137 13.07 -15.63 5.18
C ASP A 137 13.02 -14.77 6.45
N LYS A 138 13.38 -13.49 6.33
CA LYS A 138 13.29 -12.53 7.44
C LYS A 138 11.83 -12.24 7.82
N ALA A 139 10.98 -12.05 6.82
CA ALA A 139 9.56 -11.80 7.01
C ALA A 139 8.85 -12.99 7.66
N TYR A 140 9.15 -14.20 7.23
CA TYR A 140 8.61 -15.41 7.83
C TYR A 140 9.02 -15.56 9.31
N LYS A 141 10.30 -15.34 9.63
CA LYS A 141 10.78 -15.38 11.03
C LYS A 141 10.04 -14.39 11.92
N LEU A 142 9.76 -13.17 11.41
CA LEU A 142 9.01 -12.16 12.14
C LEU A 142 7.57 -12.61 12.39
N LEU A 143 6.88 -13.14 11.37
CA LEU A 143 5.50 -13.63 11.47
C LEU A 143 5.40 -14.88 12.35
N ALA A 144 6.33 -15.81 12.23
CA ALA A 144 6.41 -17.01 13.10
C ALA A 144 6.62 -16.64 14.57
N GLY A 145 7.50 -15.66 14.85
CA GLY A 145 7.70 -15.09 16.18
C GLY A 145 6.45 -14.41 16.76
N ALA A 146 5.57 -13.92 15.92
CA ALA A 146 4.26 -13.36 16.30
C ALA A 146 3.18 -14.44 16.50
N GLY A 147 3.49 -15.73 16.33
CA GLY A 147 2.57 -16.87 16.52
C GLY A 147 1.91 -17.38 15.24
N TYR A 148 2.39 -16.97 14.08
CA TYR A 148 1.87 -17.37 12.76
C TYR A 148 2.88 -18.26 12.01
N SER A 149 3.37 -19.32 12.67
CA SER A 149 4.28 -20.28 12.04
C SER A 149 3.56 -21.22 11.09
N ALA A 150 4.22 -21.69 10.03
CA ALA A 150 3.76 -22.79 9.20
C ALA A 150 4.02 -24.14 9.91
N THR A 151 3.29 -25.18 9.50
CA THR A 151 3.53 -26.55 10.02
C THR A 151 4.67 -27.26 9.32
N GLU A 152 4.98 -26.88 8.09
CA GLU A 152 6.05 -27.43 7.27
C GLU A 152 7.24 -26.44 7.19
N ASP A 153 8.43 -26.97 6.94
CA ASP A 153 9.60 -26.11 6.69
C ASP A 153 9.36 -25.33 5.37
N TYR A 154 9.17 -24.05 5.52
CA TYR A 154 8.96 -23.11 4.46
C TYR A 154 10.10 -23.10 3.41
N ASN A 155 11.33 -23.41 3.81
CA ASN A 155 12.50 -23.37 2.94
C ASN A 155 12.76 -24.67 2.18
N ASP A 156 12.26 -25.80 2.66
CA ASP A 156 12.51 -27.13 2.08
C ASP A 156 11.32 -27.68 1.25
N THR A 157 10.39 -26.81 0.87
CA THR A 157 9.22 -27.23 0.11
C THR A 157 9.18 -26.62 -1.30
N ARG A 158 8.77 -27.43 -2.27
CA ARG A 158 8.38 -26.94 -3.62
C ARG A 158 6.94 -26.46 -3.69
N LYS A 159 6.19 -26.60 -2.59
CA LYS A 159 4.80 -26.10 -2.52
C LYS A 159 4.81 -24.60 -2.64
N LEU A 160 3.81 -24.07 -3.32
CA LEU A 160 3.56 -22.62 -3.41
C LEU A 160 2.63 -22.12 -2.31
N VAL A 161 1.96 -23.07 -1.65
CA VAL A 161 1.04 -22.80 -0.53
C VAL A 161 1.44 -23.66 0.64
N VAL A 162 1.64 -23.02 1.79
CA VAL A 162 1.98 -23.67 3.07
C VAL A 162 0.98 -23.21 4.13
N GLU A 163 0.46 -24.14 4.90
CA GLU A 163 -0.65 -23.87 5.83
C GLU A 163 -0.31 -24.27 7.27
N ASN A 164 -1.00 -23.63 8.21
CA ASN A 164 -1.09 -24.06 9.59
C ASN A 164 -2.55 -23.95 10.06
N PRO A 165 -3.30 -25.06 10.12
CA PRO A 165 -4.69 -25.06 10.57
C PRO A 165 -4.86 -24.61 12.01
N ASP A 166 -3.92 -24.89 12.92
CA ASP A 166 -4.01 -24.53 14.34
C ASP A 166 -3.90 -23.00 14.53
N ALA A 167 -3.04 -22.35 13.71
CA ALA A 167 -2.89 -20.91 13.70
C ALA A 167 -3.89 -20.23 12.74
N CYS A 168 -4.63 -20.99 11.92
CA CYS A 168 -5.48 -20.52 10.84
C CYS A 168 -4.74 -19.55 9.88
N VAL A 169 -3.54 -19.93 9.46
CA VAL A 169 -2.70 -19.14 8.54
C VAL A 169 -2.34 -19.94 7.31
N ARG A 170 -2.31 -19.23 6.17
CA ARG A 170 -1.90 -19.76 4.87
C ARG A 170 -0.91 -18.81 4.22
N TYR A 171 0.24 -19.31 3.83
CA TYR A 171 1.28 -18.59 3.13
C TYR A 171 1.25 -18.89 1.64
N PHE A 172 1.29 -17.86 0.81
CA PHE A 172 1.52 -17.94 -0.62
C PHE A 172 2.94 -17.49 -0.94
N LEU A 173 3.75 -18.40 -1.51
CA LEU A 173 5.16 -18.15 -1.81
C LEU A 173 5.28 -17.60 -3.24
N VAL A 174 5.35 -16.30 -3.36
CA VAL A 174 5.30 -15.57 -4.63
C VAL A 174 6.61 -14.86 -4.96
N LYS A 175 6.77 -14.37 -6.20
CA LYS A 175 7.87 -13.47 -6.52
C LYS A 175 7.72 -12.15 -5.77
N PRO A 176 8.82 -11.50 -5.35
CA PRO A 176 8.74 -10.19 -4.68
C PRO A 176 7.90 -9.15 -5.44
N SER A 177 8.00 -9.10 -6.77
CA SER A 177 7.23 -8.21 -7.64
C SER A 177 5.72 -8.40 -7.57
N ASP A 178 5.27 -9.59 -7.18
CA ASP A 178 3.86 -9.98 -7.29
C ASP A 178 3.12 -9.85 -5.95
N VAL A 179 3.84 -9.68 -4.83
CA VAL A 179 3.23 -9.61 -3.49
C VAL A 179 2.14 -8.55 -3.41
N ALA A 180 2.42 -7.33 -3.89
CA ALA A 180 1.46 -6.23 -3.84
C ALA A 180 0.18 -6.55 -4.64
N ILE A 181 0.32 -7.18 -5.80
CA ILE A 181 -0.80 -7.59 -6.66
C ILE A 181 -1.68 -8.63 -5.97
N TYR A 182 -1.08 -9.66 -5.33
CA TYR A 182 -1.85 -10.67 -4.60
C TYR A 182 -2.64 -10.09 -3.43
N VAL A 183 -2.08 -9.07 -2.76
CA VAL A 183 -2.75 -8.37 -1.66
C VAL A 183 -3.84 -7.43 -2.20
N GLU A 184 -3.56 -6.64 -3.22
CA GLU A 184 -4.53 -5.73 -3.84
C GLU A 184 -5.79 -6.46 -4.31
N HIS A 185 -5.61 -7.59 -5.01
CA HIS A 185 -6.72 -8.39 -5.54
C HIS A 185 -7.35 -9.32 -4.50
N GLY A 186 -6.95 -9.25 -3.22
CA GLY A 186 -7.54 -10.01 -2.12
C GLY A 186 -7.29 -11.51 -2.14
N ALA A 187 -6.41 -12.01 -3.00
CA ALA A 187 -5.92 -13.39 -2.93
C ALA A 187 -5.15 -13.61 -1.63
N ALA A 188 -4.44 -12.58 -1.16
CA ALA A 188 -3.86 -12.52 0.17
C ALA A 188 -4.46 -11.35 0.96
N ASP A 189 -4.66 -11.56 2.26
CA ASP A 189 -5.13 -10.52 3.19
C ASP A 189 -4.04 -9.49 3.49
N ILE A 190 -2.80 -9.99 3.59
CA ILE A 190 -1.60 -9.22 3.94
C ILE A 190 -0.39 -9.70 3.16
N GLY A 191 0.65 -8.87 3.15
CA GLY A 191 1.94 -9.23 2.57
C GLY A 191 3.08 -8.40 3.16
N ILE A 192 4.31 -8.84 2.87
CA ILE A 192 5.52 -8.06 3.16
C ILE A 192 6.27 -7.86 1.85
N VAL A 193 6.48 -6.60 1.48
CA VAL A 193 7.01 -6.20 0.17
C VAL A 193 7.96 -5.02 0.31
N GLY A 194 8.95 -4.89 -0.56
CA GLY A 194 9.82 -3.73 -0.59
C GLY A 194 9.05 -2.46 -0.98
N LYS A 195 9.43 -1.32 -0.40
CA LYS A 195 8.83 -0.02 -0.74
C LYS A 195 8.99 0.33 -2.22
N ASP A 196 10.08 -0.11 -2.84
CA ASP A 196 10.33 0.01 -4.28
C ASP A 196 9.24 -0.64 -5.14
N ILE A 197 8.91 -1.90 -4.83
CA ILE A 197 7.86 -2.64 -5.55
C ILE A 197 6.49 -2.01 -5.31
N LEU A 198 6.20 -1.63 -4.06
CA LEU A 198 4.94 -1.00 -3.71
C LEU A 198 4.75 0.33 -4.45
N THR A 199 5.79 1.17 -4.49
CA THR A 199 5.77 2.46 -5.19
C THR A 199 5.69 2.27 -6.72
N GLU A 200 6.47 1.33 -7.27
CA GLU A 200 6.46 1.06 -8.71
C GLU A 200 5.12 0.51 -9.20
N SER A 201 4.48 -0.36 -8.42
CA SER A 201 3.18 -0.95 -8.80
C SER A 201 2.01 0.03 -8.65
N GLY A 202 2.11 0.99 -7.74
CA GLY A 202 0.98 1.86 -7.39
C GLY A 202 -0.21 1.11 -6.79
N ALA A 203 0.02 -0.08 -6.20
CA ALA A 203 -1.04 -0.96 -5.70
C ALA A 203 -1.91 -0.28 -4.63
N ASP A 204 -3.23 -0.43 -4.75
CA ASP A 204 -4.23 0.16 -3.85
C ASP A 204 -4.40 -0.68 -2.57
N VAL A 205 -3.43 -0.60 -1.67
CA VAL A 205 -3.36 -1.35 -0.41
C VAL A 205 -3.07 -0.42 0.77
N TYR A 206 -3.34 -0.88 1.99
CA TYR A 206 -2.85 -0.19 3.19
C TYR A 206 -1.39 -0.55 3.45
N GLU A 207 -0.55 0.46 3.63
CA GLU A 207 0.81 0.35 4.17
C GLU A 207 0.74 0.55 5.69
N LEU A 208 0.83 -0.55 6.46
CA LEU A 208 0.55 -0.52 7.90
C LEU A 208 1.79 -0.36 8.78
N LEU A 209 2.95 -0.82 8.31
CA LEU A 209 4.19 -0.80 9.10
C LEU A 209 5.42 -0.80 8.20
N ASP A 210 6.37 0.08 8.51
CA ASP A 210 7.75 -0.06 8.07
C ASP A 210 8.46 -1.07 8.97
N THR A 211 8.84 -2.21 8.41
CA THR A 211 9.50 -3.28 9.17
C THR A 211 10.98 -3.01 9.39
N GLY A 212 11.55 -2.02 8.70
CA GLY A 212 12.99 -1.74 8.73
C GLY A 212 13.89 -2.83 8.14
N MET A 213 13.30 -3.91 7.58
CA MET A 213 14.04 -5.00 6.96
C MET A 213 14.44 -4.65 5.52
N GLY A 214 15.55 -5.22 5.05
CA GLY A 214 15.99 -5.07 3.66
C GLY A 214 16.28 -3.62 3.26
N LYS A 215 16.87 -2.85 4.17
CA LYS A 215 17.21 -1.44 3.92
C LYS A 215 18.14 -1.31 2.73
N CYS A 216 17.73 -0.50 1.78
CA CYS A 216 18.51 -0.06 0.62
C CYS A 216 18.01 1.32 0.18
N ARG A 217 18.46 1.80 -0.95
CA ARG A 217 18.09 3.13 -1.45
C ARG A 217 17.91 3.11 -2.97
N MET A 218 16.98 3.87 -3.49
CA MET A 218 16.86 4.14 -4.90
C MET A 218 17.80 5.25 -5.27
N CYS A 219 18.61 5.02 -6.31
CA CYS A 219 19.65 5.93 -6.73
C CYS A 219 19.60 6.18 -8.23
N VAL A 220 20.05 7.36 -8.62
CA VAL A 220 20.54 7.60 -9.97
C VAL A 220 22.03 7.27 -9.97
N ALA A 221 22.48 6.44 -10.89
CA ALA A 221 23.89 6.11 -11.07
C ALA A 221 24.30 6.19 -12.55
N GLY A 222 25.56 6.44 -12.80
CA GLY A 222 26.10 6.56 -14.15
C GLY A 222 27.62 6.52 -14.17
N PRO A 223 28.26 6.70 -15.32
CA PRO A 223 29.70 6.75 -15.45
C PRO A 223 30.33 7.81 -14.56
N ALA A 224 31.52 7.54 -14.07
CA ALA A 224 32.26 8.52 -13.26
C ALA A 224 32.47 9.82 -14.04
N GLY A 225 32.14 10.96 -13.42
CA GLY A 225 32.25 12.27 -14.07
C GLY A 225 31.12 12.59 -15.07
N PHE A 226 30.01 11.83 -15.05
CA PHE A 226 28.82 12.13 -15.85
C PHE A 226 28.33 13.56 -15.58
N THR A 227 28.07 14.29 -16.67
CA THR A 227 27.45 15.63 -16.64
C THR A 227 26.18 15.57 -17.48
N ASP A 228 25.06 16.01 -16.93
CA ASP A 228 23.78 16.03 -17.63
C ASP A 228 23.79 17.13 -18.71
N ASP A 229 23.39 16.74 -19.93
CA ASP A 229 23.17 17.65 -21.04
C ASP A 229 21.67 17.97 -21.15
N GLU A 230 21.26 19.08 -20.53
CA GLU A 230 19.86 19.51 -20.48
C GLU A 230 19.31 19.93 -21.87
N SER A 231 20.12 20.01 -22.92
CA SER A 231 19.68 20.35 -24.29
C SER A 231 18.88 19.21 -24.96
N ARG A 232 18.91 18.01 -24.41
CA ARG A 232 18.23 16.81 -24.91
C ARG A 232 17.61 16.02 -23.80
N ALA A 233 16.68 15.11 -24.16
CA ALA A 233 16.12 14.17 -23.18
C ALA A 233 17.23 13.26 -22.61
N LEU A 234 17.22 13.06 -21.29
CA LEU A 234 18.16 12.18 -20.60
C LEU A 234 17.70 10.72 -20.77
N ARG A 235 18.55 9.85 -21.28
CA ARG A 235 18.24 8.41 -21.43
C ARG A 235 18.48 7.69 -20.10
N VAL A 236 17.42 7.12 -19.55
CA VAL A 236 17.42 6.47 -18.24
C VAL A 236 17.05 5.00 -18.37
N ALA A 237 17.99 4.09 -18.06
CA ALA A 237 17.67 2.67 -18.00
C ALA A 237 17.20 2.28 -16.58
N THR A 238 16.10 1.54 -16.50
CA THR A 238 15.53 1.13 -15.22
C THR A 238 14.52 -0.01 -15.38
N LYS A 239 14.32 -0.77 -14.32
CA LYS A 239 13.13 -1.62 -14.16
C LYS A 239 11.98 -0.89 -13.43
N PHE A 240 12.26 0.24 -12.78
CA PHE A 240 11.34 1.06 -12.00
C PHE A 240 10.89 2.29 -12.80
N VAL A 241 10.06 2.03 -13.81
CA VAL A 241 9.64 3.04 -14.80
C VAL A 241 8.84 4.17 -14.15
N ASN A 242 7.90 3.81 -13.28
CA ASN A 242 7.02 4.80 -12.64
C ASN A 242 7.79 5.64 -11.61
N ILE A 243 8.65 5.02 -10.82
CA ILE A 243 9.53 5.73 -9.87
C ILE A 243 10.46 6.69 -10.59
N ALA A 244 11.10 6.24 -11.70
CA ALA A 244 11.99 7.09 -12.47
C ALA A 244 11.24 8.28 -13.09
N ARG A 245 10.07 8.02 -13.69
CA ARG A 245 9.23 9.07 -14.28
C ARG A 245 8.86 10.13 -13.25
N ASP A 246 8.27 9.73 -12.12
CA ASP A 246 7.85 10.62 -11.04
C ASP A 246 9.03 11.45 -10.49
N HIS A 247 10.22 10.84 -10.34
CA HIS A 247 11.42 11.51 -9.88
C HIS A 247 11.84 12.66 -10.79
N TYR A 248 11.86 12.45 -12.12
CA TYR A 248 12.29 13.44 -13.10
C TYR A 248 11.19 14.44 -13.45
N GLU A 249 9.93 14.03 -13.51
CA GLU A 249 8.78 14.92 -13.71
C GLU A 249 8.70 16.01 -12.63
N ARG A 250 8.92 15.64 -11.37
CA ARG A 250 8.95 16.63 -10.25
C ARG A 250 10.04 17.67 -10.38
N ARG A 251 11.06 17.40 -11.20
CA ARG A 251 12.17 18.30 -11.48
C ARG A 251 12.02 19.04 -12.81
N GLY A 252 10.98 18.75 -13.56
CA GLY A 252 10.77 19.29 -14.90
C GLY A 252 11.83 18.83 -15.90
N ARG A 253 12.45 17.66 -15.68
CA ARG A 253 13.50 17.11 -16.54
C ARG A 253 12.93 16.07 -17.50
N ASP A 254 13.03 16.31 -18.81
CA ASP A 254 12.63 15.36 -19.85
C ASP A 254 13.55 14.13 -19.88
N ILE A 255 12.94 12.96 -19.89
CA ILE A 255 13.66 11.67 -19.92
C ILE A 255 13.14 10.75 -21.03
N ASP A 256 14.04 9.91 -21.54
CA ASP A 256 13.72 8.77 -22.41
C ASP A 256 14.04 7.48 -21.64
N ILE A 257 12.98 6.67 -21.36
CA ILE A 257 13.10 5.49 -20.50
C ILE A 257 13.40 4.25 -21.32
N VAL A 258 14.52 3.61 -21.02
CA VAL A 258 14.87 2.27 -21.50
C VAL A 258 14.50 1.25 -20.42
N LYS A 259 13.35 0.58 -20.57
CA LYS A 259 12.90 -0.42 -19.61
C LYS A 259 13.72 -1.71 -19.74
N LEU A 260 14.38 -2.10 -18.65
CA LEU A 260 15.10 -3.36 -18.51
C LEU A 260 14.59 -4.16 -17.32
N ASN A 261 14.80 -5.49 -17.32
CA ASN A 261 14.35 -6.36 -16.24
C ASN A 261 15.48 -6.85 -15.31
N GLY A 262 16.74 -6.65 -15.71
CA GLY A 262 17.92 -7.05 -14.94
C GLY A 262 19.21 -6.61 -15.64
N SER A 263 20.34 -6.70 -14.94
CA SER A 263 21.67 -6.26 -15.41
C SER A 263 21.64 -4.83 -15.97
N ILE A 264 20.97 -3.93 -15.23
CA ILE A 264 20.67 -2.56 -15.66
C ILE A 264 21.97 -1.77 -15.84
N GLU A 265 23.00 -2.12 -15.08
CA GLU A 265 24.34 -1.54 -15.13
C GLU A 265 25.00 -1.64 -16.50
N LEU A 266 24.61 -2.63 -17.33
CA LEU A 266 25.12 -2.77 -18.70
C LEU A 266 24.65 -1.63 -19.62
N ALA A 267 23.53 -0.99 -19.34
CA ALA A 267 22.96 0.00 -20.25
C ALA A 267 23.87 1.21 -20.51
N PRO A 268 24.42 1.89 -19.50
CA PRO A 268 25.35 2.98 -19.76
C PRO A 268 26.69 2.50 -20.34
N ILE A 269 27.17 1.31 -20.00
CA ILE A 269 28.41 0.73 -20.53
C ILE A 269 28.30 0.49 -22.05
N LEU A 270 27.11 0.04 -22.47
CA LEU A 270 26.83 -0.24 -23.89
C LEU A 270 26.26 0.98 -24.64
N GLY A 271 26.15 2.14 -24.00
CA GLY A 271 25.64 3.37 -24.62
C GLY A 271 24.11 3.36 -24.86
N LEU A 272 23.38 2.43 -24.26
CA LEU A 272 21.91 2.38 -24.35
C LEU A 272 21.24 3.49 -23.52
N SER A 273 21.87 3.90 -22.42
CA SER A 273 21.40 5.00 -21.57
C SER A 273 22.56 5.86 -21.10
N ASP A 274 22.24 7.05 -20.61
CA ASP A 274 23.19 7.96 -20.02
C ASP A 274 23.39 7.66 -18.52
N VAL A 275 22.30 7.31 -17.86
CA VAL A 275 22.26 6.94 -16.44
C VAL A 275 21.32 5.77 -16.22
N ILE A 276 21.34 5.22 -15.00
CA ILE A 276 20.39 4.22 -14.52
C ILE A 276 19.66 4.73 -13.31
N VAL A 277 18.42 4.24 -13.10
CA VAL A 277 17.71 4.34 -11.83
C VAL A 277 17.51 2.93 -11.29
N ASP A 278 18.18 2.61 -10.19
CA ASP A 278 18.12 1.27 -9.59
C ASP A 278 18.35 1.32 -8.07
N ILE A 279 18.11 0.17 -7.44
CA ILE A 279 18.32 -0.07 -6.03
C ILE A 279 19.81 -0.27 -5.75
N VAL A 280 20.31 0.43 -4.74
CA VAL A 280 21.67 0.26 -4.25
C VAL A 280 21.64 -0.14 -2.77
N GLU A 281 22.17 -1.34 -2.46
CA GLU A 281 22.38 -1.80 -1.08
C GLU A 281 23.79 -1.41 -0.62
N THR A 282 24.84 -1.99 -1.21
CA THR A 282 26.25 -1.74 -0.87
C THR A 282 26.99 -0.88 -1.92
N GLY A 283 26.49 -0.88 -3.14
CA GLY A 283 27.13 -0.21 -4.28
C GLY A 283 28.30 -0.98 -4.90
N THR A 284 28.55 -2.23 -4.48
CA THR A 284 29.66 -3.05 -5.00
C THR A 284 29.51 -3.29 -6.50
N THR A 285 28.32 -3.68 -6.98
CA THR A 285 28.05 -3.93 -8.40
C THR A 285 28.34 -2.69 -9.26
N LEU A 286 27.94 -1.51 -8.79
CA LEU A 286 28.21 -0.26 -9.50
C LEU A 286 29.71 -0.03 -9.64
N LYS A 287 30.47 -0.18 -8.56
CA LYS A 287 31.93 0.03 -8.55
C LYS A 287 32.67 -0.95 -9.44
N GLU A 288 32.25 -2.23 -9.46
CA GLU A 288 32.84 -3.25 -10.33
C GLU A 288 32.59 -3.00 -11.82
N ASN A 289 31.61 -2.14 -12.15
CA ASN A 289 31.22 -1.77 -13.50
C ASN A 289 31.55 -0.29 -13.83
N ASP A 290 32.46 0.34 -13.09
CA ASP A 290 32.91 1.73 -13.30
C ASP A 290 31.77 2.76 -13.24
N LEU A 291 30.70 2.45 -12.49
CA LEU A 291 29.57 3.33 -12.24
C LEU A 291 29.64 3.93 -10.83
N THR A 292 29.14 5.14 -10.70
CA THR A 292 29.06 5.86 -9.43
C THR A 292 27.62 6.30 -9.14
N VAL A 293 27.26 6.35 -7.86
CA VAL A 293 26.00 6.96 -7.44
C VAL A 293 26.12 8.46 -7.64
N ILE A 294 25.21 9.02 -8.44
CA ILE A 294 25.10 10.46 -8.71
C ILE A 294 24.17 11.08 -7.68
N GLU A 295 23.05 10.41 -7.40
CA GLU A 295 22.04 10.90 -6.46
C GLU A 295 21.35 9.74 -5.73
N GLU A 296 21.08 9.92 -4.44
CA GLU A 296 20.21 9.06 -3.64
C GLU A 296 18.91 9.82 -3.36
N PHE A 297 17.74 9.30 -3.77
CA PHE A 297 16.51 10.08 -3.67
C PHE A 297 15.35 9.39 -2.92
N MET A 298 15.40 8.07 -2.70
CA MET A 298 14.34 7.38 -1.97
C MET A 298 14.91 6.27 -1.08
N PRO A 299 14.75 6.35 0.25
CA PRO A 299 15.06 5.25 1.15
C PRO A 299 14.05 4.11 0.97
N ILE A 300 14.53 2.88 0.99
CA ILE A 300 13.74 1.67 0.80
C ILE A 300 13.89 0.76 2.00
N SER A 301 12.77 0.22 2.47
CA SER A 301 12.70 -0.90 3.41
C SER A 301 11.43 -1.70 3.14
N ALA A 302 11.33 -2.89 3.72
CA ALA A 302 10.15 -3.72 3.55
C ALA A 302 8.95 -3.18 4.33
N ARG A 303 7.78 -3.19 3.69
CA ARG A 303 6.50 -2.73 4.23
C ARG A 303 5.59 -3.92 4.50
N PHE A 304 4.91 -3.87 5.64
CA PHE A 304 3.77 -4.73 5.92
C PHE A 304 2.53 -4.06 5.33
N ILE A 305 1.91 -4.73 4.38
CA ILE A 305 0.76 -4.22 3.64
C ILE A 305 -0.47 -5.08 3.86
N ALA A 306 -1.65 -4.50 3.71
CA ALA A 306 -2.92 -5.21 3.82
C ALA A 306 -3.91 -4.81 2.72
N ASN A 307 -4.70 -5.77 2.26
CA ASN A 307 -5.86 -5.51 1.42
C ASN A 307 -6.88 -4.67 2.20
N LYS A 308 -7.45 -3.66 1.55
CA LYS A 308 -8.36 -2.70 2.20
C LYS A 308 -9.64 -3.34 2.73
N ALA A 309 -10.22 -4.29 1.99
CA ALA A 309 -11.40 -5.02 2.44
C ALA A 309 -11.05 -5.98 3.59
N SER A 310 -9.99 -6.78 3.45
CA SER A 310 -9.53 -7.69 4.52
C SER A 310 -9.20 -6.94 5.81
N TYR A 311 -8.58 -5.78 5.71
CA TYR A 311 -8.30 -4.94 6.88
C TYR A 311 -9.57 -4.50 7.62
N LYS A 312 -10.67 -4.27 6.90
CA LYS A 312 -11.97 -3.97 7.52
C LYS A 312 -12.58 -5.19 8.21
N PHE A 313 -12.64 -6.30 7.50
CA PHE A 313 -13.36 -7.48 7.99
C PHE A 313 -12.56 -8.29 9.01
N LYS A 314 -11.23 -8.27 8.95
CA LYS A 314 -10.31 -8.98 9.86
C LYS A 314 -9.55 -8.04 10.81
N TYR A 315 -10.09 -6.86 11.08
CA TYR A 315 -9.41 -5.78 11.80
C TYR A 315 -8.80 -6.21 13.12
N ALA A 316 -9.54 -6.92 13.97
CA ALA A 316 -9.07 -7.36 15.28
C ALA A 316 -7.84 -8.28 15.15
N GLN A 317 -7.90 -9.24 14.23
CA GLN A 317 -6.82 -10.19 13.96
C GLN A 317 -5.58 -9.48 13.40
N LEU A 318 -5.76 -8.57 12.44
CA LEU A 318 -4.66 -7.82 11.83
C LEU A 318 -4.03 -6.82 12.80
N THR A 319 -4.82 -6.18 13.66
CA THR A 319 -4.32 -5.27 14.70
C THR A 319 -3.51 -6.02 15.74
N GLU A 320 -3.96 -7.21 16.17
CA GLU A 320 -3.21 -8.06 17.09
C GLU A 320 -1.85 -8.47 16.49
N LEU A 321 -1.85 -8.95 15.24
CA LEU A 321 -0.62 -9.29 14.52
C LEU A 321 0.32 -8.09 14.42
N LEU A 322 -0.20 -6.92 14.02
CA LEU A 322 0.58 -5.69 13.87
C LEU A 322 1.26 -5.29 15.18
N ASN A 323 0.56 -5.39 16.31
CA ASN A 323 1.12 -5.07 17.61
C ASN A 323 2.26 -6.06 17.99
N LYS A 324 2.05 -7.36 17.79
CA LYS A 324 3.08 -8.37 18.02
C LYS A 324 4.32 -8.15 17.12
N MET A 325 4.11 -7.77 15.87
CA MET A 325 5.23 -7.44 14.96
C MET A 325 5.99 -6.20 15.45
N LYS A 326 5.30 -5.14 15.88
CA LYS A 326 5.93 -3.94 16.44
C LYS A 326 6.76 -4.26 17.68
N GLU A 327 6.26 -5.10 18.58
CA GLU A 327 6.98 -5.56 19.77
C GLU A 327 8.22 -6.39 19.40
N ALA A 328 8.13 -7.23 18.37
CA ALA A 328 9.24 -8.05 17.90
C ALA A 328 10.34 -7.21 17.21
N LEU A 329 9.96 -6.13 16.52
CA LEU A 329 10.91 -5.23 15.85
C LEU A 329 11.57 -4.23 16.81
N ALA A 330 11.01 -4.01 18.00
CA ALA A 330 11.57 -3.12 19.02
C ALA A 330 12.64 -3.79 19.89
N LYS A 331 12.79 -5.11 19.80
CA LYS A 331 13.82 -5.94 20.49
C LYS A 331 15.09 -6.07 19.66
#